data_a3df38a546f7a5feaa73f79a65e8bb22
#
_entry.id   a3df38a546f7a5feaa73f79a65e8bb22
#
_cell.length_a   1.000
_cell.length_b   1.000
_cell.length_c   1.000
_cell.angle_alpha   90.00
_cell.angle_beta   90.00
_cell.angle_gamma   90.00
#
_symmetry.space_group_name_H-M   'P 1'
#
loop_
_entity.id
_entity.type
_entity.pdbx_description
1 polymer ?
#
loop_
_entity_poly.entity_id
_entity_poly.type
_entity_poly.pdbx_seq_one_letter_code
_entity_poly.pdbx_strand_id
1 'polypeptide(L)'
;PKIQNFKELVNEKGSDSSALDNMIEILINGGVKLFRAIRMVMPPAWQNSYLLDPDVRSFHEYNSMHMEPWDGPAGIVMTDGKWAVCMLDRNGLRPARYQIDKDNFITIASETGVNPIKNENILKKGRVTPGGILAINTFTGDIYNQDQIDDDLKSKLPYREWLKEQTVYIESSLDKYEGPGLKKIDSHDFNISSKLFLLHKEERTSVIKPLAIESNEGTGSMGDDTALAVMSKMHRQIYE
;
A
#
# COMPACT_ATOMS: atom_id res chain seq x y z
N PRO A 1 -0.17 -14.99 -29.91
CA PRO A 1 1.26 -14.77 -30.17
C PRO A 1 2.06 -15.50 -29.10
N LYS A 2 3.00 -16.36 -29.51
CA LYS A 2 3.92 -16.99 -28.58
C LYS A 2 4.86 -15.89 -28.07
N ILE A 3 4.75 -15.59 -26.78
CA ILE A 3 5.69 -14.71 -26.06
C ILE A 3 7.02 -15.47 -26.01
N GLN A 4 7.85 -15.29 -27.03
CA GLN A 4 9.20 -15.82 -27.06
C GLN A 4 10.15 -14.68 -26.73
N ASN A 5 10.88 -14.82 -25.61
CA ASN A 5 12.03 -14.01 -25.22
C ASN A 5 11.75 -12.54 -24.86
N PHE A 6 10.90 -12.27 -23.88
CA PHE A 6 10.99 -11.01 -23.18
C PHE A 6 12.24 -11.05 -22.27
N LYS A 7 13.28 -10.40 -22.70
CA LYS A 7 14.43 -10.08 -21.85
C LYS A 7 14.15 -8.72 -21.22
N GLU A 8 14.17 -8.65 -19.89
CA GLU A 8 14.11 -7.42 -19.11
C GLU A 8 13.00 -6.45 -19.53
N LEU A 9 11.77 -6.73 -19.10
CA LEU A 9 10.62 -5.84 -19.32
C LEU A 9 10.63 -4.61 -18.39
N VAL A 10 11.31 -4.72 -17.26
CA VAL A 10 11.42 -3.69 -16.24
C VAL A 10 12.87 -3.31 -16.08
N ASN A 11 13.16 -2.01 -15.98
CA ASN A 11 14.51 -1.51 -15.75
C ASN A 11 14.95 -1.76 -14.30
N GLU A 12 15.62 -2.88 -14.05
CA GLU A 12 16.14 -3.27 -12.72
C GLU A 12 17.21 -2.31 -12.17
N LYS A 13 17.88 -1.55 -13.03
CA LYS A 13 18.94 -0.60 -12.65
C LYS A 13 18.44 0.85 -12.57
N GLY A 14 17.16 1.07 -12.86
CA GLY A 14 16.53 2.37 -12.81
C GLY A 14 16.05 2.75 -11.41
N SER A 15 15.33 3.87 -11.33
CA SER A 15 14.61 4.25 -10.12
C SER A 15 13.31 3.44 -9.98
N ASP A 16 12.75 3.40 -8.77
CA ASP A 16 11.46 2.78 -8.50
C ASP A 16 10.35 3.33 -9.40
N SER A 17 10.35 4.64 -9.65
CA SER A 17 9.39 5.28 -10.55
C SER A 17 9.56 4.85 -12.01
N SER A 18 10.79 4.56 -12.45
CA SER A 18 11.05 3.99 -13.77
C SER A 18 10.50 2.56 -13.89
N ALA A 19 10.66 1.75 -12.84
CA ALA A 19 10.10 0.41 -12.78
C ALA A 19 8.56 0.43 -12.81
N LEU A 20 7.95 1.35 -12.06
CA LEU A 20 6.50 1.57 -12.06
C LEU A 20 5.96 1.95 -13.45
N ASP A 21 6.63 2.89 -14.12
CA ASP A 21 6.27 3.34 -15.47
C ASP A 21 6.31 2.17 -16.47
N ASN A 22 7.40 1.42 -16.48
CA ASN A 22 7.54 0.22 -17.32
C ASN A 22 6.43 -0.81 -17.01
N MET A 23 6.09 -1.05 -15.75
CA MET A 23 5.06 -2.00 -15.38
C MET A 23 3.69 -1.58 -15.89
N ILE A 24 3.32 -0.31 -15.75
CA ILE A 24 2.06 0.23 -16.26
C ILE A 24 2.03 0.13 -17.78
N GLU A 25 3.12 0.48 -18.47
CA GLU A 25 3.24 0.37 -19.91
C GLU A 25 3.04 -1.08 -20.39
N ILE A 26 3.67 -2.05 -19.73
CA ILE A 26 3.53 -3.47 -20.03
C ILE A 26 2.07 -3.91 -19.90
N LEU A 27 1.40 -3.54 -18.80
CA LEU A 27 0.01 -3.88 -18.57
C LEU A 27 -0.92 -3.29 -19.66
N ILE A 28 -0.71 -2.04 -20.04
CA ILE A 28 -1.49 -1.37 -21.07
C ILE A 28 -1.26 -2.02 -22.43
N ASN A 29 -0.02 -2.28 -22.80
CA ASN A 29 0.33 -2.97 -24.05
C ASN A 29 -0.19 -4.43 -24.06
N GLY A 30 -0.32 -5.05 -22.89
CA GLY A 30 -0.99 -6.34 -22.69
C GLY A 30 -2.52 -6.29 -22.80
N GLY A 31 -3.10 -5.10 -23.01
CA GLY A 31 -4.54 -4.90 -23.16
C GLY A 31 -5.30 -4.57 -21.89
N VAL A 32 -4.60 -4.37 -20.77
CA VAL A 32 -5.21 -3.90 -19.52
C VAL A 32 -5.54 -2.42 -19.65
N LYS A 33 -6.77 -2.03 -19.32
CA LYS A 33 -7.19 -0.62 -19.33
C LYS A 33 -6.40 0.20 -18.30
N LEU A 34 -6.08 1.47 -18.62
CA LEU A 34 -5.26 2.35 -17.79
C LEU A 34 -5.69 2.36 -16.32
N PHE A 35 -6.95 2.64 -16.00
CA PHE A 35 -7.42 2.70 -14.61
C PHE A 35 -7.27 1.37 -13.87
N ARG A 36 -7.50 0.25 -14.56
CA ARG A 36 -7.26 -1.06 -13.97
C ARG A 36 -5.78 -1.32 -13.72
N ALA A 37 -4.92 -1.01 -14.68
CA ALA A 37 -3.47 -1.15 -14.54
C ALA A 37 -2.94 -0.35 -13.34
N ILE A 38 -3.36 0.91 -13.22
CA ILE A 38 -3.03 1.77 -12.10
C ILE A 38 -3.49 1.17 -10.77
N ARG A 39 -4.75 0.73 -10.69
CA ARG A 39 -5.32 0.16 -9.45
C ARG A 39 -4.74 -1.20 -9.07
N MET A 40 -4.23 -1.96 -10.04
CA MET A 40 -3.50 -3.22 -9.78
C MET A 40 -2.15 -2.93 -9.12
N VAL A 41 -1.42 -1.96 -9.65
CA VAL A 41 -0.08 -1.62 -9.14
C VAL A 41 -0.16 -0.76 -7.89
N MET A 42 -1.13 0.15 -7.82
CA MET A 42 -1.25 1.13 -6.73
C MET A 42 -2.70 1.21 -6.20
N PRO A 43 -3.15 0.19 -5.47
CA PRO A 43 -4.47 0.19 -4.87
C PRO A 43 -4.56 1.15 -3.68
N PRO A 44 -5.75 1.67 -3.34
CA PRO A 44 -5.98 2.35 -2.06
C PRO A 44 -5.88 1.36 -0.88
N ALA A 45 -5.94 1.86 0.34
CA ALA A 45 -6.06 1.02 1.53
C ALA A 45 -7.47 0.42 1.61
N TRP A 46 -7.65 -0.79 1.09
CA TRP A 46 -8.96 -1.44 0.95
C TRP A 46 -9.23 -2.57 1.96
N GLN A 47 -8.18 -3.24 2.45
CA GLN A 47 -8.30 -4.47 3.24
C GLN A 47 -9.09 -4.27 4.55
N ASN A 48 -8.78 -3.22 5.30
CA ASN A 48 -9.38 -2.92 6.59
C ASN A 48 -10.49 -1.85 6.53
N SER A 49 -10.97 -1.52 5.33
CA SER A 49 -12.03 -0.53 5.15
C SER A 49 -13.40 -1.19 5.21
N TYR A 50 -14.05 -1.17 6.36
CA TYR A 50 -15.37 -1.80 6.56
C TYR A 50 -16.51 -1.10 5.80
N LEU A 51 -16.32 0.16 5.43
CA LEU A 51 -17.31 0.97 4.70
C LEU A 51 -17.15 0.89 3.18
N LEU A 52 -16.14 0.18 2.69
CA LEU A 52 -15.90 0.05 1.26
C LEU A 52 -17.01 -0.81 0.62
N ASP A 53 -17.52 -0.36 -0.53
CA ASP A 53 -18.46 -1.12 -1.35
C ASP A 53 -17.93 -2.56 -1.58
N PRO A 54 -18.75 -3.60 -1.32
CA PRO A 54 -18.31 -4.99 -1.46
C PRO A 54 -17.82 -5.37 -2.86
N ASP A 55 -18.36 -4.75 -3.92
CA ASP A 55 -17.96 -5.04 -5.29
C ASP A 55 -16.63 -4.36 -5.64
N VAL A 56 -16.40 -3.14 -5.10
CA VAL A 56 -15.07 -2.47 -5.17
C VAL A 56 -14.03 -3.28 -4.38
N ARG A 57 -14.39 -3.80 -3.20
CA ARG A 57 -13.52 -4.70 -2.43
C ARG A 57 -13.15 -5.93 -3.25
N SER A 58 -14.12 -6.57 -3.87
CA SER A 58 -13.91 -7.77 -4.69
C SER A 58 -13.03 -7.48 -5.92
N PHE A 59 -13.16 -6.29 -6.51
CA PHE A 59 -12.25 -5.84 -7.55
C PHE A 59 -10.79 -5.79 -7.06
N HIS A 60 -10.55 -5.18 -5.90
CA HIS A 60 -9.20 -5.09 -5.34
C HIS A 60 -8.65 -6.45 -4.92
N GLU A 61 -9.46 -7.26 -4.25
CA GLU A 61 -9.10 -8.62 -3.82
C GLU A 61 -8.68 -9.49 -5.01
N TYR A 62 -9.51 -9.53 -6.06
CA TYR A 62 -9.20 -10.26 -7.29
C TYR A 62 -7.89 -9.80 -7.94
N ASN A 63 -7.70 -8.49 -8.08
CA ASN A 63 -6.51 -7.96 -8.73
C ASN A 63 -5.24 -8.11 -7.87
N SER A 64 -5.35 -8.13 -6.54
CA SER A 64 -4.21 -8.34 -5.63
C SER A 64 -3.59 -9.74 -5.74
N MET A 65 -4.34 -10.73 -6.26
CA MET A 65 -3.81 -12.06 -6.53
C MET A 65 -2.89 -12.12 -7.76
N HIS A 66 -2.91 -11.11 -8.61
CA HIS A 66 -2.15 -11.08 -9.85
C HIS A 66 -0.85 -10.29 -9.74
N MET A 67 -0.75 -9.40 -8.77
CA MET A 67 0.38 -8.49 -8.65
C MET A 67 0.52 -7.96 -7.23
N GLU A 68 1.74 -7.88 -6.73
CA GLU A 68 2.06 -7.17 -5.51
C GLU A 68 1.87 -5.65 -5.71
N PRO A 69 1.24 -4.97 -4.74
CA PRO A 69 1.04 -3.53 -4.84
C PRO A 69 2.34 -2.77 -4.60
N TRP A 70 2.41 -1.58 -5.16
CA TRP A 70 3.44 -0.61 -4.81
C TRP A 70 3.45 -0.32 -3.32
N ASP A 71 4.62 -0.33 -2.73
CA ASP A 71 4.84 0.11 -1.36
C ASP A 71 5.83 1.27 -1.33
N GLY A 72 5.41 2.37 -0.70
CA GLY A 72 6.21 3.56 -0.58
C GLY A 72 5.49 4.86 -0.97
N PRO A 73 6.08 6.03 -0.64
CA PRO A 73 5.51 7.33 -0.95
C PRO A 73 5.51 7.60 -2.45
N ALA A 74 4.33 7.90 -3.02
CA ALA A 74 4.22 8.27 -4.41
C ALA A 74 3.16 9.33 -4.66
N GLY A 75 3.49 10.31 -5.50
CA GLY A 75 2.55 11.21 -6.14
C GLY A 75 2.81 11.13 -7.64
N ILE A 76 1.85 10.65 -8.39
CA ILE A 76 2.03 10.29 -9.79
C ILE A 76 1.13 11.15 -10.66
N VAL A 77 1.69 11.63 -11.75
CA VAL A 77 0.95 12.21 -12.87
C VAL A 77 1.33 11.43 -14.12
N MET A 78 0.35 10.92 -14.85
CA MET A 78 0.56 10.14 -16.06
C MET A 78 -0.48 10.43 -17.11
N THR A 79 -0.20 10.03 -18.35
CA THR A 79 -1.14 10.12 -19.47
C THR A 79 -0.95 8.96 -20.44
N ASP A 80 -2.05 8.51 -21.03
CA ASP A 80 -2.06 7.60 -22.18
C ASP A 80 -2.46 8.30 -23.49
N GLY A 81 -2.46 9.64 -23.49
CA GLY A 81 -2.92 10.48 -24.57
C GLY A 81 -4.41 10.79 -24.53
N LYS A 82 -5.24 9.91 -23.97
CA LYS A 82 -6.68 10.12 -23.76
C LYS A 82 -7.00 10.64 -22.36
N TRP A 83 -6.32 10.12 -21.39
CA TRP A 83 -6.51 10.47 -19.98
C TRP A 83 -5.25 11.14 -19.43
N ALA A 84 -5.44 12.20 -18.70
CA ALA A 84 -4.45 12.75 -17.78
C ALA A 84 -4.88 12.36 -16.35
N VAL A 85 -4.01 11.66 -15.62
CA VAL A 85 -4.35 11.07 -14.32
C VAL A 85 -3.38 11.56 -13.28
N CYS A 86 -3.92 11.96 -12.12
CA CYS A 86 -3.14 12.18 -10.90
C CYS A 86 -3.61 11.24 -9.82
N MET A 87 -2.66 10.62 -9.11
CA MET A 87 -2.98 9.75 -7.99
C MET A 87 -1.92 9.82 -6.91
N LEU A 88 -2.30 9.40 -5.72
CA LEU A 88 -1.43 9.26 -4.57
C LEU A 88 -1.35 7.82 -4.10
N ASP A 89 -0.24 7.48 -3.45
CA ASP A 89 -0.08 6.21 -2.74
C ASP A 89 -1.16 6.02 -1.65
N ARG A 90 -1.34 4.79 -1.20
CA ARG A 90 -2.38 4.43 -0.21
C ARG A 90 -2.36 5.26 1.08
N ASN A 91 -1.19 5.73 1.49
CA ASN A 91 -1.01 6.54 2.69
C ASN A 91 -1.06 8.05 2.42
N GLY A 92 -0.95 8.46 1.15
CA GLY A 92 -0.98 9.85 0.74
C GLY A 92 0.14 10.69 1.35
N LEU A 93 1.34 10.11 1.48
CA LEU A 93 2.49 10.77 2.09
C LEU A 93 2.98 11.97 1.27
N ARG A 94 2.71 11.97 -0.04
CA ARG A 94 2.93 13.12 -0.90
C ARG A 94 1.62 13.86 -1.13
N PRO A 95 1.58 15.20 -1.02
CA PRO A 95 0.36 15.96 -1.30
C PRO A 95 0.14 16.10 -2.81
N ALA A 96 -1.13 16.18 -3.21
CA ALA A 96 -1.53 16.65 -4.53
C ALA A 96 -2.77 17.54 -4.41
N ARG A 97 -2.67 18.72 -4.94
CA ARG A 97 -3.74 19.73 -4.99
C ARG A 97 -4.06 20.05 -6.43
N TYR A 98 -5.30 20.40 -6.70
CA TYR A 98 -5.70 20.86 -8.02
C TYR A 98 -6.50 22.14 -7.95
N GLN A 99 -6.42 22.92 -9.02
CA GLN A 99 -7.28 24.07 -9.27
C GLN A 99 -7.72 24.07 -10.73
N ILE A 100 -8.95 24.51 -10.96
CA ILE A 100 -9.56 24.65 -12.27
C ILE A 100 -9.91 26.12 -12.43
N ASP A 101 -9.49 26.73 -13.51
CA ASP A 101 -9.77 28.14 -13.80
C ASP A 101 -10.97 28.32 -14.76
N LYS A 102 -11.33 29.56 -14.99
CA LYS A 102 -12.42 29.95 -15.90
C LYS A 102 -12.16 29.60 -17.38
N ASP A 103 -10.90 29.42 -17.73
CA ASP A 103 -10.50 29.02 -19.09
C ASP A 103 -10.45 27.49 -19.24
N ASN A 104 -10.93 26.75 -18.22
CA ASN A 104 -10.95 25.30 -18.13
C ASN A 104 -9.56 24.64 -18.11
N PHE A 105 -8.53 25.38 -17.73
CA PHE A 105 -7.24 24.76 -17.42
C PHE A 105 -7.28 24.15 -16.03
N ILE A 106 -6.74 22.94 -15.92
CA ILE A 106 -6.51 22.27 -14.65
C ILE A 106 -5.02 22.27 -14.33
N THR A 107 -4.69 22.78 -13.15
CA THR A 107 -3.33 22.71 -12.61
C THR A 107 -3.33 21.74 -11.46
N ILE A 108 -2.44 20.74 -11.49
CA ILE A 108 -2.24 19.78 -10.41
C ILE A 108 -0.78 19.90 -9.95
N ALA A 109 -0.58 20.07 -8.66
CA ALA A 109 0.74 20.24 -8.06
C ALA A 109 0.75 19.79 -6.60
N SER A 110 1.93 19.60 -6.03
CA SER A 110 2.11 19.28 -4.61
C SER A 110 1.57 20.37 -3.69
N GLU A 111 1.61 21.63 -4.15
CA GLU A 111 1.22 22.81 -3.37
C GLU A 111 0.43 23.82 -4.20
N THR A 112 -0.22 24.74 -3.54
CA THR A 112 -0.93 25.86 -4.18
C THR A 112 0.03 26.98 -4.56
N GLY A 113 -0.29 27.71 -5.64
CA GLY A 113 0.52 28.86 -6.08
C GLY A 113 1.59 28.55 -7.11
N VAL A 114 1.77 27.28 -7.49
CA VAL A 114 2.67 26.89 -8.58
C VAL A 114 2.26 27.56 -9.90
N ASN A 115 0.97 27.66 -10.15
CA ASN A 115 0.41 28.45 -11.22
C ASN A 115 -0.30 29.67 -10.60
N PRO A 116 0.24 30.89 -10.72
CA PRO A 116 -0.29 32.08 -10.08
C PRO A 116 -1.53 32.61 -10.79
N ILE A 117 -2.67 32.02 -10.48
CA ILE A 117 -3.97 32.46 -10.97
C ILE A 117 -4.65 33.33 -9.91
N LYS A 118 -5.21 34.45 -10.32
CA LYS A 118 -6.02 35.31 -9.42
C LYS A 118 -7.20 34.50 -8.90
N ASN A 119 -7.53 34.67 -7.62
CA ASN A 119 -8.61 33.92 -6.98
C ASN A 119 -9.97 34.09 -7.69
N GLU A 120 -10.24 35.26 -8.25
CA GLU A 120 -11.44 35.55 -9.03
C GLU A 120 -11.60 34.71 -10.30
N ASN A 121 -10.50 34.16 -10.83
CA ASN A 121 -10.48 33.32 -12.02
C ASN A 121 -10.51 31.83 -11.70
N ILE A 122 -10.54 31.44 -10.43
CA ILE A 122 -10.57 30.03 -10.04
C ILE A 122 -12.02 29.58 -9.87
N LEU A 123 -12.42 28.56 -10.63
CA LEU A 123 -13.74 27.94 -10.54
C LEU A 123 -13.80 26.89 -9.42
N LYS A 124 -12.76 26.08 -9.29
CA LYS A 124 -12.73 24.97 -8.33
C LYS A 124 -11.31 24.73 -7.81
N LYS A 125 -11.23 24.42 -6.52
CA LYS A 125 -10.01 23.94 -5.85
C LYS A 125 -10.31 22.63 -5.15
N GLY A 126 -9.31 21.77 -5.07
CA GLY A 126 -9.43 20.53 -4.32
C GLY A 126 -8.08 19.87 -4.03
N ARG A 127 -8.16 18.73 -3.40
CA ARG A 127 -7.00 17.87 -3.15
C ARG A 127 -7.31 16.43 -3.56
N VAL A 128 -6.30 15.72 -3.97
CA VAL A 128 -6.37 14.26 -4.10
C VAL A 128 -6.16 13.66 -2.72
N THR A 129 -7.01 12.74 -2.32
CA THR A 129 -6.94 12.08 -1.00
C THR A 129 -5.93 10.93 -1.02
N PRO A 130 -5.50 10.42 0.14
CA PRO A 130 -4.67 9.21 0.22
C PRO A 130 -5.30 8.05 -0.56
N GLY A 131 -4.50 7.37 -1.40
CA GLY A 131 -5.00 6.36 -2.34
C GLY A 131 -5.95 6.86 -3.41
N GLY A 132 -6.21 8.17 -3.44
CA GLY A 132 -7.16 8.80 -4.36
C GLY A 132 -6.61 8.90 -5.78
N ILE A 133 -7.54 8.99 -6.71
CA ILE A 133 -7.28 9.16 -8.15
C ILE A 133 -8.20 10.25 -8.71
N LEU A 134 -7.63 11.09 -9.54
CA LEU A 134 -8.33 12.11 -10.32
C LEU A 134 -7.92 11.95 -11.77
N ALA A 135 -8.87 11.81 -12.66
CA ALA A 135 -8.60 11.66 -14.09
C ALA A 135 -9.38 12.67 -14.92
N ILE A 136 -8.75 13.15 -15.96
CA ILE A 136 -9.32 14.10 -16.91
C ILE A 136 -9.28 13.47 -18.30
N ASN A 137 -10.41 13.41 -18.97
CA ASN A 137 -10.48 13.05 -20.37
C ASN A 137 -10.03 14.25 -21.20
N THR A 138 -8.89 14.14 -21.87
CA THR A 138 -8.28 15.26 -22.64
C THR A 138 -9.06 15.63 -23.89
N PHE A 139 -9.97 14.77 -24.37
CA PHE A 139 -10.80 15.04 -25.55
C PHE A 139 -12.13 15.70 -25.18
N THR A 140 -12.75 15.29 -24.05
CA THR A 140 -14.08 15.79 -23.67
C THR A 140 -14.03 16.83 -22.56
N GLY A 141 -12.92 16.91 -21.80
CA GLY A 141 -12.79 17.75 -20.63
C GLY A 141 -13.48 17.18 -19.38
N ASP A 142 -14.05 15.98 -19.46
CA ASP A 142 -14.72 15.36 -18.32
C ASP A 142 -13.72 14.99 -17.22
N ILE A 143 -14.10 15.28 -15.99
CA ILE A 143 -13.28 15.01 -14.79
C ILE A 143 -13.93 13.86 -14.03
N TYR A 144 -13.15 12.80 -13.82
CA TYR A 144 -13.54 11.62 -13.06
C TYR A 144 -12.85 11.61 -11.71
N ASN A 145 -13.63 11.52 -10.66
CA ASN A 145 -13.14 11.31 -9.31
C ASN A 145 -12.97 9.80 -9.02
N GLN A 146 -12.46 9.50 -7.85
CA GLN A 146 -12.23 8.13 -7.40
C GLN A 146 -13.50 7.27 -7.50
N ASP A 147 -14.64 7.75 -6.98
CA ASP A 147 -15.86 6.96 -6.92
C ASP A 147 -16.35 6.57 -8.30
N GLN A 148 -16.31 7.49 -9.25
CA GLN A 148 -16.68 7.24 -10.64
C GLN A 148 -15.77 6.23 -11.33
N ILE A 149 -14.47 6.26 -11.02
CA ILE A 149 -13.49 5.30 -11.57
C ILE A 149 -13.70 3.94 -10.94
N ASP A 150 -13.87 3.87 -9.63
CA ASP A 150 -14.06 2.62 -8.90
C ASP A 150 -15.41 1.96 -9.28
N ASP A 151 -16.47 2.75 -9.51
CA ASP A 151 -17.76 2.28 -10.03
C ASP A 151 -17.65 1.71 -11.45
N ASP A 152 -16.89 2.34 -12.32
CA ASP A 152 -16.59 1.82 -13.66
C ASP A 152 -15.81 0.51 -13.59
N LEU A 153 -14.79 0.44 -12.75
CA LEU A 153 -13.92 -0.74 -12.63
C LEU A 153 -14.64 -1.95 -12.05
N LYS A 154 -15.40 -1.78 -10.95
CA LYS A 154 -16.13 -2.90 -10.32
C LYS A 154 -17.17 -3.52 -11.22
N SER A 155 -17.76 -2.71 -12.13
CA SER A 155 -18.83 -3.15 -13.03
C SER A 155 -18.35 -3.87 -14.29
N LYS A 156 -17.03 -3.87 -14.58
CA LYS A 156 -16.51 -4.44 -15.85
C LYS A 156 -16.56 -5.96 -15.90
N LEU A 157 -16.34 -6.62 -14.78
CA LEU A 157 -16.28 -8.07 -14.69
C LEU A 157 -16.94 -8.53 -13.37
N PRO A 158 -17.45 -9.75 -13.28
CA PRO A 158 -18.15 -10.26 -12.11
C PRO A 158 -17.16 -10.77 -11.04
N TYR A 159 -16.29 -9.88 -10.54
CA TYR A 159 -15.21 -10.23 -9.60
C TYR A 159 -15.72 -10.92 -8.34
N ARG A 160 -16.83 -10.43 -7.77
CA ARG A 160 -17.41 -10.97 -6.55
C ARG A 160 -17.93 -12.39 -6.74
N GLU A 161 -18.51 -12.69 -7.89
CA GLU A 161 -19.00 -14.03 -8.23
C GLU A 161 -17.82 -14.99 -8.38
N TRP A 162 -16.79 -14.58 -9.12
CA TRP A 162 -15.58 -15.39 -9.29
C TRP A 162 -14.88 -15.71 -7.97
N LEU A 163 -14.74 -14.72 -7.09
CA LEU A 163 -14.17 -14.95 -5.78
C LEU A 163 -15.01 -15.92 -4.96
N LYS A 164 -16.34 -15.72 -4.94
CA LYS A 164 -17.26 -16.60 -4.20
C LYS A 164 -17.22 -18.04 -4.67
N GLU A 165 -17.08 -18.26 -5.96
CA GLU A 165 -17.12 -19.60 -6.57
C GLU A 165 -15.77 -20.33 -6.49
N GLN A 166 -14.66 -19.61 -6.57
CA GLN A 166 -13.34 -20.20 -6.75
C GLN A 166 -12.41 -20.05 -5.55
N THR A 167 -12.74 -19.22 -4.55
CA THR A 167 -11.91 -19.07 -3.37
C THR A 167 -12.04 -20.30 -2.47
N VAL A 168 -10.90 -20.91 -2.17
CA VAL A 168 -10.79 -21.97 -1.18
C VAL A 168 -10.17 -21.41 0.08
N TYR A 169 -10.91 -21.45 1.17
CA TYR A 169 -10.40 -21.03 2.47
C TYR A 169 -9.66 -22.17 3.13
N ILE A 170 -8.41 -21.93 3.46
CA ILE A 170 -7.61 -22.88 4.25
C ILE A 170 -7.93 -22.62 5.72
N GLU A 171 -8.66 -23.55 6.34
CA GLU A 171 -8.91 -23.47 7.76
C GLU A 171 -7.62 -23.72 8.56
N SER A 172 -7.41 -22.91 9.60
CA SER A 172 -6.32 -23.18 10.54
C SER A 172 -6.57 -24.50 11.25
N SER A 173 -5.60 -25.41 11.20
CA SER A 173 -5.61 -26.64 11.98
C SER A 173 -4.89 -26.48 13.32
N LEU A 174 -4.48 -25.27 13.70
CA LEU A 174 -3.75 -25.01 14.94
C LEU A 174 -4.54 -25.43 16.18
N ASP A 175 -5.85 -25.23 16.17
CA ASP A 175 -6.74 -25.67 17.29
C ASP A 175 -6.88 -27.20 17.39
N LYS A 176 -6.57 -27.92 16.29
CA LYS A 176 -6.59 -29.38 16.22
C LYS A 176 -5.19 -29.99 16.41
N TYR A 177 -4.16 -29.15 16.52
CA TYR A 177 -2.78 -29.60 16.64
C TYR A 177 -2.49 -29.95 18.11
N GLU A 178 -2.61 -31.23 18.42
CA GLU A 178 -2.06 -31.81 19.64
C GLU A 178 -0.53 -31.95 19.48
N GLY A 179 0.16 -30.82 19.41
CA GLY A 179 1.62 -30.81 19.44
C GLY A 179 2.17 -31.46 20.69
N PRO A 180 3.46 -31.81 20.73
CA PRO A 180 4.10 -32.31 21.93
C PRO A 180 3.81 -31.28 23.05
N GLY A 181 2.98 -31.66 24.01
CA GLY A 181 2.52 -30.76 25.07
C GLY A 181 3.70 -29.98 25.65
N LEU A 182 3.54 -28.69 25.83
CA LEU A 182 4.55 -27.84 26.43
C LEU A 182 5.02 -28.50 27.72
N LYS A 183 6.24 -29.02 27.73
CA LYS A 183 6.86 -29.53 28.95
C LYS A 183 6.83 -28.38 29.95
N LYS A 184 6.18 -28.57 31.09
CA LYS A 184 6.28 -27.63 32.19
C LYS A 184 7.74 -27.52 32.57
N ILE A 185 8.33 -26.39 32.23
CA ILE A 185 9.70 -26.07 32.61
C ILE A 185 9.66 -25.72 34.09
N ASP A 186 10.54 -26.35 34.87
CA ASP A 186 10.68 -25.99 36.28
C ASP A 186 11.09 -24.51 36.41
N SER A 187 10.67 -23.87 37.52
CA SER A 187 10.96 -22.43 37.75
C SER A 187 12.45 -22.11 37.76
N HIS A 188 13.26 -23.07 38.23
CA HIS A 188 14.72 -22.94 38.27
C HIS A 188 15.27 -22.95 36.85
N ASP A 189 14.88 -23.92 36.04
CA ASP A 189 15.32 -24.06 34.63
C ASP A 189 14.82 -22.89 33.77
N PHE A 190 13.60 -22.39 34.06
CA PHE A 190 13.07 -21.21 33.41
C PHE A 190 13.93 -19.96 33.68
N ASN A 191 14.35 -19.79 34.94
CA ASN A 191 15.20 -18.64 35.32
C ASN A 191 16.60 -18.73 34.67
N ILE A 192 17.17 -19.94 34.59
CA ILE A 192 18.45 -20.16 33.90
C ILE A 192 18.30 -19.85 32.41
N SER A 193 17.27 -20.40 31.77
CA SER A 193 17.01 -20.19 30.35
C SER A 193 16.73 -18.71 30.06
N SER A 194 15.95 -18.04 30.90
CA SER A 194 15.69 -16.61 30.74
C SER A 194 16.96 -15.76 30.78
N LYS A 195 17.89 -16.08 31.68
CA LYS A 195 19.18 -15.42 31.76
C LYS A 195 20.08 -15.75 30.54
N LEU A 196 20.08 -17.01 30.11
CA LEU A 196 20.84 -17.45 28.96
C LEU A 196 20.43 -16.74 27.68
N PHE A 197 19.11 -16.55 27.49
CA PHE A 197 18.54 -15.88 26.34
C PHE A 197 18.30 -14.39 26.56
N LEU A 198 18.81 -13.80 27.64
CA LEU A 198 18.66 -12.39 27.99
C LEU A 198 17.20 -11.91 28.07
N LEU A 199 16.28 -12.81 28.41
CA LEU A 199 14.85 -12.50 28.52
C LEU A 199 14.56 -11.78 29.86
N HIS A 200 14.71 -10.49 29.87
CA HIS A 200 14.35 -9.67 31.03
C HIS A 200 12.84 -9.31 31.04
N LYS A 201 12.39 -8.60 32.05
CA LYS A 201 10.97 -8.30 32.25
C LYS A 201 10.39 -7.49 31.09
N GLU A 202 11.13 -6.53 30.59
CA GLU A 202 10.71 -5.65 29.50
C GLU A 202 10.52 -6.45 28.20
N GLU A 203 11.51 -7.25 27.82
CA GLU A 203 11.42 -8.15 26.66
C GLU A 203 10.16 -9.02 26.73
N ARG A 204 9.88 -9.61 27.88
CA ARG A 204 8.70 -10.45 28.04
C ARG A 204 7.38 -9.68 27.96
N THR A 205 7.34 -8.43 28.46
CA THR A 205 6.08 -7.66 28.53
C THR A 205 5.83 -6.85 27.26
N SER A 206 6.88 -6.36 26.62
CA SER A 206 6.78 -5.43 25.48
C SER A 206 6.93 -6.12 24.14
N VAL A 207 7.58 -7.28 24.08
CA VAL A 207 7.83 -8.00 22.83
C VAL A 207 7.10 -9.34 22.82
N ILE A 208 7.43 -10.24 23.77
CA ILE A 208 6.93 -11.62 23.72
C ILE A 208 5.42 -11.69 24.01
N LYS A 209 4.94 -10.92 24.99
CA LYS A 209 3.52 -10.94 25.37
C LYS A 209 2.59 -10.45 24.27
N PRO A 210 2.82 -9.29 23.60
CA PRO A 210 2.03 -8.86 22.46
C PRO A 210 2.04 -9.89 21.31
N LEU A 211 3.20 -10.44 21.01
CA LEU A 211 3.33 -11.48 19.99
C LEU A 211 2.51 -12.73 20.33
N ALA A 212 2.56 -13.18 21.57
CA ALA A 212 1.89 -14.42 21.99
C ALA A 212 0.39 -14.28 22.18
N ILE A 213 -0.10 -13.12 22.64
CA ILE A 213 -1.51 -12.90 23.00
C ILE A 213 -2.29 -12.18 21.90
N GLU A 214 -1.66 -11.20 21.25
CA GLU A 214 -2.30 -10.28 20.34
C GLU A 214 -1.93 -10.57 18.87
N SER A 215 -1.00 -11.49 18.63
CA SER A 215 -0.41 -11.78 17.31
C SER A 215 0.15 -10.52 16.63
N ASN A 216 0.59 -9.57 17.45
CA ASN A 216 1.20 -8.33 17.00
C ASN A 216 2.70 -8.36 17.26
N GLU A 217 3.46 -7.86 16.30
CA GLU A 217 4.88 -7.64 16.48
C GLU A 217 5.10 -6.53 17.52
N GLY A 218 5.99 -6.77 18.48
CA GLY A 218 6.29 -5.79 19.51
C GLY A 218 6.94 -4.55 18.90
N THR A 219 6.32 -3.39 19.11
CA THR A 219 6.93 -2.11 18.77
C THR A 219 7.82 -1.67 19.92
N GLY A 220 9.13 -1.73 19.71
CA GLY A 220 10.10 -1.24 20.69
C GLY A 220 10.49 0.22 20.44
N SER A 221 11.02 0.86 21.46
CA SER A 221 11.76 2.10 21.32
C SER A 221 13.07 1.83 20.56
N MET A 222 13.40 2.68 19.59
CA MET A 222 14.67 2.62 18.85
C MET A 222 15.84 3.16 19.68
N GLY A 223 15.96 2.70 20.87
CA GLY A 223 17.06 3.02 21.74
C GLY A 223 16.64 3.70 23.03
N ASP A 224 17.45 3.51 24.00
CA ASP A 224 17.43 4.13 25.29
C ASP A 224 18.33 5.39 25.22
N ASP A 225 17.82 6.54 25.58
CA ASP A 225 18.56 7.80 25.64
C ASP A 225 19.63 7.82 26.74
N THR A 226 19.75 6.75 27.53
CA THR A 226 20.77 6.64 28.54
C THR A 226 22.14 6.47 27.90
N ALA A 227 22.99 7.45 28.08
CA ALA A 227 24.36 7.39 27.58
C ALA A 227 25.11 6.20 28.20
N LEU A 228 25.72 5.36 27.36
CA LEU A 228 26.67 4.35 27.80
C LEU A 228 27.90 5.01 28.33
N ALA A 229 28.33 4.61 29.54
CA ALA A 229 29.67 4.99 30.00
C ALA A 229 30.69 4.41 29.02
N VAL A 230 31.62 5.27 28.53
CA VAL A 230 32.66 4.88 27.54
C VAL A 230 33.47 3.67 28.00
N MET A 231 33.62 3.49 29.30
CA MET A 231 34.36 2.38 29.92
C MET A 231 33.50 1.22 30.34
N SER A 232 32.20 1.22 29.98
CA SER A 232 31.31 0.12 30.32
C SER A 232 31.72 -1.15 29.58
N LYS A 233 31.77 -2.28 30.31
CA LYS A 233 31.95 -3.61 29.72
C LYS A 233 30.60 -4.22 29.25
N MET A 234 29.48 -3.55 29.53
CA MET A 234 28.18 -3.97 29.07
C MET A 234 27.94 -3.45 27.65
N HIS A 235 27.54 -4.32 26.77
CA HIS A 235 27.02 -3.96 25.47
C HIS A 235 25.49 -3.89 25.52
N ARG A 236 24.91 -3.05 24.71
CA ARG A 236 23.47 -3.03 24.49
C ARG A 236 23.12 -3.78 23.21
N GLN A 237 21.94 -4.32 23.20
CA GLN A 237 21.39 -4.89 22.00
C GLN A 237 21.05 -3.76 21.02
N ILE A 238 21.26 -3.98 19.72
CA ILE A 238 21.10 -2.95 18.68
C ILE A 238 19.65 -2.44 18.58
N TYR A 239 18.70 -3.20 19.09
CA TYR A 239 17.27 -2.92 19.04
C TYR A 239 16.66 -2.45 20.38
N GLU A 240 17.48 -2.18 21.38
CA GLU A 240 17.07 -1.57 22.63
C GLU A 240 17.10 -0.05 22.60
#